data_a6f5e2022bae058ef02a8f06ea8e0fcc
#
_entry.id   a6f5e2022bae058ef02a8f06ea8e0fcc
#
_cell.length_a   1.000
_cell.length_b   1.000
_cell.length_c   1.000
_cell.angle_alpha   90.00
_cell.angle_beta   90.00
_cell.angle_gamma   90.00
#
_symmetry.space_group_name_H-M   'P 1'
#
loop_
_entity.id
_entity.type
_entity.pdbx_description
1 polymer ?
#
loop_
_entity_poly.entity_id
_entity_poly.type
_entity_poly.pdbx_seq_one_letter_code
_entity_poly.pdbx_strand_id
1 'polypeptide(L)'
;MRFVVLGAGAIGSVLGARLAQAGHDVHLVGRRAHVDAIRAHGLRVQSPDREDVVRLDAVTDIATLDSLVDWARVHAVVLCVKSQDTAGALRELARYADSRVPILCAQNGVSNEDTALRLFANVYGVLVACPTAFLEPGVVRTYSSPVTGVLDIGRHPRGRDAFAAQVSRVLSGAGYGSEVYEDITAYKYGKLVTNLGNAVEALCGPNARGGNLDRLAMDEARTVLFSAGIHAEFAPVSALVQVRPVRGERRPGGSSWQSLYRHTGGIETDYLNGEIVRLGRLHGVPTPVNAELQRAANRLVAVGGEPGSVSELDLLRAVVDGRDQPRREA
;
A
#
# COMPACT_ATOMS: atom_id res chain seq x y z
N MET A 1 19.40 9.70 9.14
CA MET A 1 18.08 10.41 9.26
C MET A 1 17.26 9.74 10.35
N ARG A 2 16.25 10.44 10.89
CA ARG A 2 15.25 9.89 11.82
C ARG A 2 13.91 9.74 11.10
N PHE A 3 13.34 8.56 11.16
CA PHE A 3 12.08 8.22 10.55
C PHE A 3 11.07 7.72 11.59
N VAL A 4 9.83 8.17 11.47
CA VAL A 4 8.67 7.57 12.14
C VAL A 4 7.86 6.82 11.10
N VAL A 5 7.60 5.53 11.32
CA VAL A 5 6.81 4.70 10.41
C VAL A 5 5.46 4.42 11.04
N LEU A 6 4.41 5.04 10.51
CA LEU A 6 3.04 4.82 10.95
C LEU A 6 2.43 3.65 10.19
N GLY A 7 2.24 2.53 10.88
CA GLY A 7 1.72 1.29 10.33
C GLY A 7 2.79 0.22 10.15
N ALA A 8 3.17 -0.44 11.25
CA ALA A 8 4.08 -1.59 11.26
C ALA A 8 3.37 -2.85 10.70
N GLY A 9 2.91 -2.76 9.43
CA GLY A 9 2.44 -3.89 8.63
C GLY A 9 3.60 -4.50 7.82
N ALA A 10 3.28 -5.23 6.75
CA ALA A 10 4.30 -5.87 5.90
C ALA A 10 5.29 -4.84 5.33
N ILE A 11 4.79 -3.77 4.71
CA ILE A 11 5.62 -2.72 4.10
C ILE A 11 6.37 -1.93 5.18
N GLY A 12 5.66 -1.37 6.17
CA GLY A 12 6.27 -0.50 7.19
C GLY A 12 7.31 -1.22 8.03
N SER A 13 7.08 -2.49 8.37
CA SER A 13 8.06 -3.26 9.15
C SER A 13 9.32 -3.59 8.35
N VAL A 14 9.18 -4.03 7.09
CA VAL A 14 10.36 -4.31 6.24
C VAL A 14 11.13 -3.02 5.95
N LEU A 15 10.43 -1.92 5.64
CA LEU A 15 11.05 -0.62 5.41
C LEU A 15 11.79 -0.13 6.64
N GLY A 16 11.15 -0.14 7.81
CA GLY A 16 11.76 0.26 9.08
C GLY A 16 13.00 -0.57 9.42
N ALA A 17 12.94 -1.89 9.24
CA ALA A 17 14.08 -2.76 9.47
C ALA A 17 15.26 -2.45 8.54
N ARG A 18 14.99 -2.25 7.24
CA ARG A 18 16.07 -1.94 6.27
C ARG A 18 16.70 -0.57 6.52
N LEU A 19 15.90 0.43 6.87
CA LEU A 19 16.41 1.75 7.28
C LEU A 19 17.26 1.66 8.56
N ALA A 20 16.83 0.91 9.56
CA ALA A 20 17.61 0.69 10.78
C ALA A 20 18.93 -0.03 10.52
N GLN A 21 18.93 -1.07 9.66
CA GLN A 21 20.15 -1.78 9.22
C GLN A 21 21.11 -0.87 8.45
N ALA A 22 20.60 0.15 7.74
CA ALA A 22 21.39 1.17 7.07
C ALA A 22 21.87 2.29 8.02
N GLY A 23 21.69 2.16 9.33
CA GLY A 23 22.17 3.11 10.34
C GLY A 23 21.28 4.33 10.55
N HIS A 24 20.01 4.26 10.16
CA HIS A 24 19.04 5.32 10.42
C HIS A 24 18.28 5.06 11.72
N ASP A 25 17.85 6.14 12.37
CA ASP A 25 17.05 6.13 13.60
C ASP A 25 15.57 5.92 13.19
N VAL A 26 14.95 4.82 13.65
CA VAL A 26 13.62 4.41 13.19
C VAL A 26 12.73 4.04 14.37
N HIS A 27 11.55 4.66 14.40
CA HIS A 27 10.50 4.33 15.35
C HIS A 27 9.27 3.78 14.61
N LEU A 28 8.83 2.58 14.95
CA LEU A 28 7.63 1.96 14.38
C LEU A 28 6.40 2.22 15.25
N VAL A 29 5.28 2.56 14.63
CA VAL A 29 3.98 2.57 15.30
C VAL A 29 3.13 1.43 14.73
N GLY A 30 2.67 0.50 15.58
CA GLY A 30 1.99 -0.70 15.14
C GLY A 30 1.02 -1.29 16.17
N ARG A 31 0.35 -2.36 15.78
CA ARG A 31 -0.60 -3.07 16.65
C ARG A 31 0.13 -3.78 17.79
N ARG A 32 -0.50 -3.84 18.97
CA ARG A 32 0.07 -4.34 20.23
C ARG A 32 0.81 -5.68 20.08
N ALA A 33 0.17 -6.71 19.55
CA ALA A 33 0.79 -8.03 19.44
C ALA A 33 2.12 -8.01 18.65
N HIS A 34 2.20 -7.19 17.57
CA HIS A 34 3.41 -7.05 16.77
C HIS A 34 4.48 -6.24 17.52
N VAL A 35 4.08 -5.16 18.14
CA VAL A 35 4.98 -4.32 18.96
C VAL A 35 5.58 -5.10 20.12
N ASP A 36 4.76 -5.87 20.84
CA ASP A 36 5.21 -6.66 21.98
C ASP A 36 6.23 -7.74 21.54
N ALA A 37 5.98 -8.40 20.39
CA ALA A 37 6.90 -9.37 19.83
C ALA A 37 8.24 -8.72 19.39
N ILE A 38 8.19 -7.53 18.76
CA ILE A 38 9.39 -6.78 18.35
C ILE A 38 10.21 -6.37 19.59
N ARG A 39 9.57 -5.87 20.64
CA ARG A 39 10.24 -5.47 21.87
C ARG A 39 10.92 -6.64 22.58
N ALA A 40 10.25 -7.79 22.62
CA ALA A 40 10.77 -8.99 23.28
C ALA A 40 11.93 -9.63 22.50
N HIS A 41 11.81 -9.76 21.20
CA HIS A 41 12.69 -10.61 20.39
C HIS A 41 13.43 -9.89 19.26
N GLY A 42 13.12 -8.61 18.99
CA GLY A 42 13.47 -7.91 17.74
C GLY A 42 12.56 -8.26 16.59
N LEU A 43 12.62 -7.49 15.52
CA LEU A 43 11.88 -7.74 14.29
C LEU A 43 12.64 -8.74 13.41
N ARG A 44 12.06 -9.91 13.20
CA ARG A 44 12.61 -10.94 12.31
C ARG A 44 12.23 -10.63 10.87
N VAL A 45 13.23 -10.43 10.02
CA VAL A 45 13.07 -10.18 8.59
C VAL A 45 13.62 -11.36 7.81
N GLN A 46 12.73 -12.09 7.14
CA GLN A 46 13.10 -13.22 6.30
C GLN A 46 13.12 -12.78 4.83
N SER A 47 14.20 -13.10 4.13
CA SER A 47 14.38 -12.83 2.69
C SER A 47 14.82 -14.10 1.97
N PRO A 48 14.85 -14.13 0.62
CA PRO A 48 15.33 -15.30 -0.12
C PRO A 48 16.76 -15.72 0.23
N ASP A 49 17.61 -14.75 0.60
CA ASP A 49 19.04 -14.98 0.77
C ASP A 49 19.46 -15.08 2.25
N ARG A 50 18.68 -14.52 3.19
CA ARG A 50 19.03 -14.49 4.62
C ARG A 50 17.84 -14.22 5.53
N GLU A 51 18.05 -14.47 6.82
CA GLU A 51 17.18 -14.04 7.90
C GLU A 51 17.96 -13.11 8.84
N ASP A 52 17.37 -11.97 9.16
CA ASP A 52 17.94 -10.97 10.05
C ASP A 52 17.01 -10.75 11.25
N VAL A 53 17.58 -10.49 12.44
CA VAL A 53 16.84 -9.98 13.60
C VAL A 53 17.28 -8.55 13.84
N VAL A 54 16.34 -7.61 13.67
CA VAL A 54 16.61 -6.17 13.78
C VAL A 54 15.99 -5.63 15.06
N ARG A 55 16.82 -5.02 15.91
CA ARG A 55 16.35 -4.30 17.10
C ARG A 55 16.06 -2.86 16.72
N LEU A 56 14.85 -2.40 16.98
CA LEU A 56 14.39 -1.05 16.73
C LEU A 56 13.24 -0.70 17.67
N ASP A 57 13.00 0.58 17.86
CA ASP A 57 11.92 1.06 18.71
C ASP A 57 10.57 0.84 18.04
N ALA A 58 9.64 0.30 18.82
CA ALA A 58 8.27 0.09 18.40
C ALA A 58 7.28 0.46 19.51
N VAL A 59 6.23 1.20 19.14
CA VAL A 59 5.17 1.66 20.05
C VAL A 59 3.79 1.38 19.46
N THR A 60 2.77 1.40 20.33
CA THR A 60 1.40 1.09 19.92
C THR A 60 0.62 2.29 19.40
N ASP A 61 1.06 3.50 19.73
CA ASP A 61 0.35 4.75 19.45
C ASP A 61 1.32 5.95 19.40
N ILE A 62 0.85 7.06 18.84
CA ILE A 62 1.64 8.28 18.65
C ILE A 62 1.84 9.01 20.00
N ALA A 63 0.90 8.90 20.94
CA ALA A 63 1.03 9.53 22.25
C ALA A 63 2.21 8.93 23.03
N THR A 64 2.38 7.61 22.98
CA THR A 64 3.56 6.93 23.53
C THR A 64 4.84 7.36 22.80
N LEU A 65 4.78 7.47 21.47
CA LEU A 65 5.93 7.91 20.66
C LEU A 65 6.37 9.34 21.01
N ASP A 66 5.44 10.25 21.28
CA ASP A 66 5.71 11.64 21.62
C ASP A 66 6.68 11.79 22.82
N SER A 67 6.60 10.87 23.77
CA SER A 67 7.52 10.83 24.92
C SER A 67 8.95 10.36 24.58
N LEU A 68 9.15 9.78 23.39
CA LEU A 68 10.40 9.16 22.95
C LEU A 68 11.13 9.97 21.88
N VAL A 69 10.42 10.81 21.13
CA VAL A 69 10.97 11.53 19.99
C VAL A 69 10.86 13.04 20.15
N ASP A 70 11.89 13.75 19.74
CA ASP A 70 11.83 15.19 19.49
C ASP A 70 11.36 15.39 18.03
N TRP A 71 10.13 15.83 17.85
CA TRP A 71 9.52 16.04 16.52
C TRP A 71 10.29 17.02 15.65
N ALA A 72 11.00 18.00 16.26
CA ALA A 72 11.86 18.91 15.51
C ALA A 72 13.05 18.21 14.83
N ARG A 73 13.38 17.01 15.28
CA ARG A 73 14.45 16.16 14.74
C ARG A 73 13.93 15.03 13.84
N VAL A 74 12.62 14.84 13.72
CA VAL A 74 12.04 13.88 12.80
C VAL A 74 12.19 14.40 11.37
N HIS A 75 12.90 13.66 10.54
CA HIS A 75 13.16 14.05 9.17
C HIS A 75 12.01 13.69 8.23
N ALA A 76 11.32 12.60 8.52
CA ALA A 76 10.12 12.19 7.77
C ALA A 76 9.23 11.24 8.58
N VAL A 77 7.93 11.35 8.35
CA VAL A 77 6.93 10.37 8.75
C VAL A 77 6.52 9.56 7.52
N VAL A 78 6.63 8.24 7.60
CA VAL A 78 6.26 7.33 6.52
C VAL A 78 4.92 6.69 6.85
N LEU A 79 3.90 6.97 6.04
CA LEU A 79 2.58 6.35 6.16
C LEU A 79 2.57 4.99 5.47
N CYS A 80 2.36 3.95 6.26
CA CYS A 80 2.22 2.57 5.82
C CYS A 80 0.94 1.92 6.39
N VAL A 81 0.05 2.71 6.99
CA VAL A 81 -1.29 2.25 7.38
C VAL A 81 -2.13 1.97 6.14
N LYS A 82 -3.20 1.19 6.27
CA LYS A 82 -4.14 1.03 5.16
C LYS A 82 -4.85 2.35 4.85
N SER A 83 -5.29 2.53 3.61
CA SER A 83 -5.89 3.78 3.13
C SER A 83 -7.09 4.23 3.97
N GLN A 84 -7.92 3.29 4.45
CA GLN A 84 -9.06 3.59 5.34
C GLN A 84 -8.64 4.18 6.69
N ASP A 85 -7.41 3.93 7.14
CA ASP A 85 -6.90 4.39 8.44
C ASP A 85 -6.14 5.72 8.32
N THR A 86 -5.83 6.17 7.09
CA THR A 86 -4.98 7.35 6.80
C THR A 86 -5.47 8.61 7.48
N ALA A 87 -6.75 8.94 7.31
CA ALA A 87 -7.31 10.18 7.87
C ALA A 87 -7.26 10.21 9.41
N GLY A 88 -7.47 9.05 10.05
CA GLY A 88 -7.36 8.90 11.50
C GLY A 88 -5.94 9.09 12.00
N ALA A 89 -4.99 8.39 11.36
CA ALA A 89 -3.57 8.45 11.70
C ALA A 89 -2.98 9.86 11.53
N LEU A 90 -3.35 10.56 10.45
CA LEU A 90 -2.90 11.92 10.19
C LEU A 90 -3.48 12.94 11.18
N ARG A 91 -4.76 12.82 11.56
CA ARG A 91 -5.36 13.68 12.58
C ARG A 91 -4.71 13.47 13.95
N GLU A 92 -4.37 12.24 14.30
CA GLU A 92 -3.65 11.94 15.52
C GLU A 92 -2.24 12.54 15.46
N LEU A 93 -1.50 12.31 14.37
CA LEU A 93 -0.16 12.86 14.17
C LEU A 93 -0.12 14.39 14.28
N ALA A 94 -1.09 15.09 13.72
CA ALA A 94 -1.19 16.55 13.72
C ALA A 94 -1.37 17.16 15.14
N ARG A 95 -1.59 16.34 16.16
CA ARG A 95 -1.62 16.81 17.57
C ARG A 95 -0.22 16.97 18.17
N TYR A 96 0.79 16.34 17.56
CA TYR A 96 2.15 16.24 18.09
C TYR A 96 3.21 16.82 17.13
N ALA A 97 3.07 16.57 15.84
CA ALA A 97 4.03 16.97 14.83
C ALA A 97 3.65 18.32 14.18
N ASP A 98 4.66 19.14 13.88
CA ASP A 98 4.48 20.37 13.11
C ASP A 98 3.99 20.05 11.68
N SER A 99 3.12 20.92 11.14
CA SER A 99 2.56 20.74 9.78
C SER A 99 3.60 20.75 8.66
N ARG A 100 4.83 21.17 8.95
CA ARG A 100 5.96 21.15 7.98
C ARG A 100 6.72 19.84 7.96
N VAL A 101 6.47 18.90 8.91
CA VAL A 101 7.14 17.60 8.89
C VAL A 101 6.81 16.87 7.58
N PRO A 102 7.81 16.36 6.84
CA PRO A 102 7.56 15.65 5.58
C PRO A 102 6.80 14.34 5.79
N ILE A 103 5.73 14.16 5.01
CA ILE A 103 4.91 12.95 4.99
C ILE A 103 5.18 12.15 3.72
N LEU A 104 5.65 10.92 3.85
CA LEU A 104 5.87 9.99 2.74
C LEU A 104 4.72 8.99 2.69
N CYS A 105 3.85 9.08 1.71
CA CYS A 105 2.72 8.16 1.53
C CYS A 105 3.18 6.87 0.85
N ALA A 106 3.72 5.93 1.64
CA ALA A 106 4.18 4.62 1.18
C ALA A 106 3.04 3.58 1.15
N GLN A 107 1.96 3.94 0.49
CA GLN A 107 0.70 3.19 0.43
C GLN A 107 0.27 2.99 -1.02
N ASN A 108 -0.46 1.90 -1.28
CA ASN A 108 -1.17 1.72 -2.55
C ASN A 108 -2.33 2.74 -2.66
N GLY A 109 -2.86 2.89 -3.87
CA GLY A 109 -3.90 3.89 -4.16
C GLY A 109 -3.33 5.29 -4.37
N VAL A 110 -4.22 6.27 -4.55
CA VAL A 110 -3.90 7.63 -5.00
C VAL A 110 -4.58 8.72 -4.15
N SER A 111 -5.32 8.35 -3.11
CA SER A 111 -6.11 9.29 -2.29
C SER A 111 -5.42 9.70 -0.99
N ASN A 112 -4.32 9.04 -0.64
CA ASN A 112 -3.64 9.23 0.64
C ASN A 112 -2.90 10.57 0.70
N GLU A 113 -2.29 10.96 -0.41
CA GLU A 113 -1.54 12.20 -0.56
C GLU A 113 -2.43 13.43 -0.39
N ASP A 114 -3.59 13.46 -1.07
CA ASP A 114 -4.57 14.55 -0.92
C ASP A 114 -5.13 14.64 0.50
N THR A 115 -5.30 13.49 1.15
CA THR A 115 -5.69 13.43 2.55
C THR A 115 -4.61 14.03 3.45
N ALA A 116 -3.34 13.75 3.19
CA ALA A 116 -2.21 14.28 3.94
C ALA A 116 -2.02 15.77 3.73
N LEU A 117 -2.20 16.29 2.49
CA LEU A 117 -2.08 17.72 2.19
C LEU A 117 -3.09 18.60 2.94
N ARG A 118 -4.19 18.04 3.45
CA ARG A 118 -5.14 18.82 4.28
C ARG A 118 -4.55 19.25 5.62
N LEU A 119 -3.51 18.56 6.09
CA LEU A 119 -2.93 18.75 7.41
C LEU A 119 -1.42 19.07 7.38
N PHE A 120 -0.72 18.64 6.34
CA PHE A 120 0.74 18.74 6.23
C PHE A 120 1.15 19.38 4.90
N ALA A 121 2.12 20.31 4.95
CA ALA A 121 2.54 21.09 3.80
C ALA A 121 3.52 20.35 2.87
N ASN A 122 4.25 19.37 3.39
CA ASN A 122 5.30 18.65 2.66
C ASN A 122 4.89 17.19 2.48
N VAL A 123 4.19 16.90 1.40
CA VAL A 123 3.68 15.55 1.10
C VAL A 123 4.40 14.98 -0.12
N TYR A 124 4.77 13.72 -0.01
CA TYR A 124 5.46 12.96 -1.06
C TYR A 124 4.72 11.65 -1.31
N GLY A 125 4.42 11.39 -2.58
CA GLY A 125 3.96 10.07 -2.99
C GLY A 125 5.13 9.09 -3.09
N VAL A 126 4.89 7.85 -2.67
CA VAL A 126 5.84 6.76 -2.85
C VAL A 126 5.18 5.64 -3.65
N LEU A 127 5.77 5.28 -4.78
CA LEU A 127 5.39 4.09 -5.55
C LEU A 127 5.97 2.85 -4.87
N VAL A 128 5.12 2.00 -4.32
CA VAL A 128 5.54 0.84 -3.53
C VAL A 128 5.44 -0.44 -4.37
N ALA A 129 6.56 -1.00 -4.76
CA ALA A 129 6.63 -2.31 -5.41
C ALA A 129 7.51 -3.27 -4.59
N CYS A 130 6.97 -3.71 -3.47
CA CYS A 130 7.64 -4.58 -2.52
C CYS A 130 6.80 -5.85 -2.28
N PRO A 131 7.23 -7.01 -2.80
CA PRO A 131 6.55 -8.27 -2.56
C PRO A 131 6.85 -8.77 -1.15
N THR A 132 6.06 -8.30 -0.18
CA THR A 132 6.22 -8.60 1.25
C THR A 132 5.04 -9.40 1.78
N ALA A 133 5.22 -10.03 2.94
CA ALA A 133 4.15 -10.62 3.73
C ALA A 133 4.37 -10.38 5.23
N PHE A 134 3.24 -10.29 5.94
CA PHE A 134 3.19 -10.23 7.39
C PHE A 134 2.06 -11.16 7.84
N LEU A 135 2.37 -12.32 8.36
CA LEU A 135 1.42 -13.34 8.75
C LEU A 135 1.37 -13.57 10.26
N GLU A 136 2.48 -13.35 10.96
CA GLU A 136 2.58 -13.55 12.40
C GLU A 136 3.30 -12.38 13.10
N PRO A 137 2.95 -12.05 14.35
CA PRO A 137 3.60 -10.99 15.11
C PRO A 137 5.12 -11.18 15.23
N GLY A 138 5.88 -10.10 15.05
CA GLY A 138 7.35 -10.10 15.15
C GLY A 138 8.08 -10.62 13.92
N VAL A 139 7.38 -11.15 12.89
CA VAL A 139 8.00 -11.71 11.69
C VAL A 139 7.44 -11.09 10.42
N VAL A 140 8.32 -10.63 9.54
CA VAL A 140 7.96 -10.16 8.20
C VAL A 140 8.82 -10.84 7.14
N ARG A 141 8.26 -11.01 5.95
CA ARG A 141 8.96 -11.61 4.82
C ARG A 141 9.03 -10.61 3.66
N THR A 142 10.17 -10.56 2.99
CA THR A 142 10.31 -9.93 1.68
C THR A 142 10.72 -10.99 0.67
N TYR A 143 10.03 -11.03 -0.46
CA TYR A 143 10.20 -12.07 -1.49
C TYR A 143 11.01 -11.55 -2.69
N SER A 144 11.70 -10.44 -2.56
CA SER A 144 12.53 -9.85 -3.62
C SER A 144 14.01 -9.89 -3.29
N SER A 145 14.84 -10.19 -4.28
CA SER A 145 16.29 -10.18 -4.26
C SER A 145 16.80 -9.88 -5.68
N PRO A 146 17.91 -9.16 -5.88
CA PRO A 146 18.85 -8.64 -4.86
C PRO A 146 18.35 -7.42 -4.08
N VAL A 147 17.40 -6.64 -4.63
CA VAL A 147 16.80 -5.51 -3.91
C VAL A 147 15.56 -5.96 -3.12
N THR A 148 15.30 -5.31 -2.00
CA THR A 148 14.12 -5.59 -1.15
C THR A 148 12.80 -5.27 -1.87
N GLY A 149 12.85 -4.34 -2.81
CA GLY A 149 11.74 -3.87 -3.62
C GLY A 149 12.09 -2.54 -4.27
N VAL A 150 11.10 -1.87 -4.86
CA VAL A 150 11.22 -0.52 -5.42
C VAL A 150 10.33 0.42 -4.64
N LEU A 151 10.89 1.57 -4.26
CA LEU A 151 10.24 2.68 -3.56
C LEU A 151 10.62 3.99 -4.25
N ASP A 152 9.98 4.28 -5.39
CA ASP A 152 10.18 5.55 -6.09
C ASP A 152 9.40 6.67 -5.43
N ILE A 153 9.95 7.88 -5.43
CA ILE A 153 9.41 9.01 -4.70
C ILE A 153 9.24 10.23 -5.60
N GLY A 154 8.28 11.08 -5.28
CA GLY A 154 8.13 12.41 -5.88
C GLY A 154 7.30 13.31 -4.98
N ARG A 155 7.45 14.63 -5.15
CA ARG A 155 6.63 15.60 -4.43
C ARG A 155 5.19 15.55 -4.94
N HIS A 156 4.22 15.56 -4.04
CA HIS A 156 2.81 15.62 -4.41
C HIS A 156 2.30 17.09 -4.43
N PRO A 157 1.50 17.49 -5.46
CA PRO A 157 1.00 16.68 -6.57
C PRO A 157 2.03 16.45 -7.68
N ARG A 158 3.04 17.29 -7.81
CA ARG A 158 4.13 17.22 -8.78
C ARG A 158 5.39 17.89 -8.25
N GLY A 159 6.54 17.43 -8.71
CA GLY A 159 7.82 18.11 -8.51
C GLY A 159 8.93 17.21 -7.99
N ARG A 160 10.14 17.73 -8.15
CA ARG A 160 11.38 17.20 -7.59
C ARG A 160 11.97 18.25 -6.67
N ASP A 161 12.47 17.81 -5.53
CA ASP A 161 13.22 18.69 -4.63
C ASP A 161 14.42 17.98 -4.00
N ALA A 162 15.21 18.73 -3.28
CA ALA A 162 16.40 18.21 -2.62
C ALA A 162 16.06 17.15 -1.55
N PHE A 163 14.91 17.26 -0.91
CA PHE A 163 14.46 16.32 0.09
C PHE A 163 14.07 14.97 -0.54
N ALA A 164 13.28 14.97 -1.63
CA ALA A 164 12.96 13.74 -2.36
C ALA A 164 14.24 13.03 -2.87
N ALA A 165 15.21 13.81 -3.38
CA ALA A 165 16.50 13.26 -3.79
C ALA A 165 17.30 12.68 -2.62
N GLN A 166 17.25 13.30 -1.44
CA GLN A 166 17.89 12.77 -0.24
C GLN A 166 17.25 11.47 0.22
N VAL A 167 15.90 11.42 0.28
CA VAL A 167 15.16 10.20 0.66
C VAL A 167 15.43 9.07 -0.32
N SER A 168 15.41 9.31 -1.62
CA SER A 168 15.73 8.31 -2.64
C SER A 168 17.12 7.69 -2.42
N ARG A 169 18.15 8.51 -2.16
CA ARG A 169 19.49 8.00 -1.81
C ARG A 169 19.49 7.15 -0.54
N VAL A 170 18.74 7.56 0.48
CA VAL A 170 18.60 6.80 1.73
C VAL A 170 17.94 5.44 1.48
N LEU A 171 16.85 5.41 0.69
CA LEU A 171 16.17 4.17 0.31
C LEU A 171 17.09 3.24 -0.50
N SER A 172 17.86 3.81 -1.45
CA SER A 172 18.84 3.03 -2.22
C SER A 172 19.94 2.45 -1.32
N GLY A 173 20.45 3.23 -0.37
CA GLY A 173 21.41 2.76 0.65
C GLY A 173 20.82 1.70 1.60
N ALA A 174 19.50 1.67 1.77
CA ALA A 174 18.79 0.67 2.56
C ALA A 174 18.39 -0.58 1.74
N GLY A 175 18.86 -0.71 0.50
CA GLY A 175 18.67 -1.90 -0.34
C GLY A 175 17.37 -1.94 -1.13
N TYR A 176 16.81 -0.76 -1.45
CA TYR A 176 15.69 -0.61 -2.38
C TYR A 176 16.17 -0.04 -3.73
N GLY A 177 15.47 -0.34 -4.82
CA GLY A 177 15.48 0.53 -5.98
C GLY A 177 14.69 1.79 -5.63
N SER A 178 15.24 2.99 -5.94
CA SER A 178 14.53 4.24 -5.68
C SER A 178 14.97 5.32 -6.64
N GLU A 179 14.01 5.88 -7.34
CA GLU A 179 14.20 7.03 -8.23
C GLU A 179 13.26 8.19 -7.82
N VAL A 180 13.59 9.39 -8.31
CA VAL A 180 12.76 10.58 -8.08
C VAL A 180 12.01 10.91 -9.37
N TYR A 181 10.67 10.85 -9.32
CA TYR A 181 9.82 11.23 -10.43
C TYR A 181 9.26 12.65 -10.27
N GLU A 182 9.20 13.39 -11.38
CA GLU A 182 8.54 14.70 -11.44
C GLU A 182 7.03 14.58 -11.22
N ASP A 183 6.41 13.54 -11.78
CA ASP A 183 5.00 13.23 -11.63
C ASP A 183 4.80 11.83 -11.05
N ILE A 184 5.11 11.67 -9.77
CA ILE A 184 4.91 10.40 -9.06
C ILE A 184 3.45 9.96 -9.06
N THR A 185 2.51 10.92 -9.15
CA THR A 185 1.07 10.66 -9.15
C THR A 185 0.66 9.88 -10.39
N ALA A 186 1.23 10.21 -11.58
CA ALA A 186 0.99 9.44 -12.80
C ALA A 186 1.41 7.97 -12.66
N TYR A 187 2.56 7.71 -12.06
CA TYR A 187 3.04 6.34 -11.81
C TYR A 187 2.18 5.60 -10.76
N LYS A 188 1.67 6.31 -9.76
CA LYS A 188 0.74 5.72 -8.80
C LYS A 188 -0.59 5.36 -9.44
N TYR A 189 -1.10 6.15 -10.40
CA TYR A 189 -2.27 5.77 -11.21
C TYR A 189 -1.99 4.55 -12.09
N GLY A 190 -0.83 4.46 -12.74
CA GLY A 190 -0.45 3.25 -13.47
C GLY A 190 -0.42 2.01 -12.57
N LYS A 191 0.11 2.16 -11.35
CA LYS A 191 0.10 1.09 -10.36
C LYS A 191 -1.31 0.78 -9.84
N LEU A 192 -2.18 1.77 -9.69
CA LEU A 192 -3.58 1.56 -9.33
C LEU A 192 -4.26 0.62 -10.33
N VAL A 193 -4.08 0.87 -11.65
CA VAL A 193 -4.63 0.00 -12.70
C VAL A 193 -4.17 -1.45 -12.51
N THR A 194 -2.88 -1.68 -12.28
CA THR A 194 -2.36 -3.05 -12.06
C THR A 194 -2.82 -3.67 -10.74
N ASN A 195 -3.16 -2.87 -9.73
CA ASN A 195 -3.62 -3.33 -8.42
C ASN A 195 -5.12 -3.68 -8.37
N LEU A 196 -5.90 -3.36 -9.40
CA LEU A 196 -7.32 -3.74 -9.46
C LEU A 196 -7.51 -5.25 -9.38
N GLY A 197 -6.60 -6.02 -9.97
CA GLY A 197 -6.57 -7.47 -9.88
C GLY A 197 -6.29 -8.04 -8.47
N ASN A 198 -5.93 -7.19 -7.47
CA ASN A 198 -5.81 -7.66 -6.09
C ASN A 198 -7.17 -8.09 -5.51
N ALA A 199 -8.27 -7.46 -5.96
CA ALA A 199 -9.62 -7.90 -5.59
C ALA A 199 -9.96 -9.24 -6.25
N VAL A 200 -9.61 -9.42 -7.53
CA VAL A 200 -9.83 -10.69 -8.25
C VAL A 200 -9.08 -11.84 -7.58
N GLU A 201 -7.79 -11.63 -7.24
CA GLU A 201 -6.98 -12.61 -6.53
C GLU A 201 -7.56 -12.93 -5.14
N ALA A 202 -8.00 -11.91 -4.42
CA ALA A 202 -8.57 -12.08 -3.09
C ALA A 202 -9.91 -12.84 -3.12
N LEU A 203 -10.75 -12.59 -4.12
CA LEU A 203 -12.07 -13.21 -4.28
C LEU A 203 -11.99 -14.62 -4.88
N CYS A 204 -11.25 -14.77 -5.99
CA CYS A 204 -11.29 -15.97 -6.84
C CYS A 204 -10.02 -16.84 -6.76
N GLY A 205 -9.02 -16.38 -5.97
CA GLY A 205 -7.74 -17.09 -5.83
C GLY A 205 -6.68 -16.65 -6.86
N PRO A 206 -5.42 -17.09 -6.66
CA PRO A 206 -4.28 -16.58 -7.41
C PRO A 206 -4.32 -16.91 -8.91
N ASN A 207 -4.98 -18.00 -9.30
CA ASN A 207 -5.09 -18.41 -10.70
C ASN A 207 -6.02 -17.53 -11.52
N ALA A 208 -6.90 -16.75 -10.89
CA ALA A 208 -7.79 -15.81 -11.58
C ALA A 208 -7.07 -14.50 -11.97
N ARG A 209 -5.89 -14.24 -11.40
CA ARG A 209 -5.07 -13.07 -11.73
C ARG A 209 -4.60 -13.12 -13.17
N GLY A 210 -4.76 -12.00 -13.91
CA GLY A 210 -4.49 -11.93 -15.35
C GLY A 210 -5.58 -12.57 -16.24
N GLY A 211 -6.67 -13.05 -15.66
CA GLY A 211 -7.85 -13.60 -16.34
C GLY A 211 -8.75 -12.54 -16.97
N ASN A 212 -9.95 -12.94 -17.35
CA ASN A 212 -10.92 -12.06 -18.03
C ASN A 212 -11.39 -10.92 -17.13
N LEU A 213 -11.75 -11.24 -15.89
CA LEU A 213 -12.29 -10.26 -14.95
C LEU A 213 -11.24 -9.18 -14.61
N ASP A 214 -9.97 -9.59 -14.46
CA ASP A 214 -8.87 -8.67 -14.22
C ASP A 214 -8.67 -7.70 -15.40
N ARG A 215 -8.66 -8.23 -16.64
CA ARG A 215 -8.55 -7.41 -17.86
C ARG A 215 -9.71 -6.43 -18.01
N LEU A 216 -10.95 -6.88 -17.80
CA LEU A 216 -12.13 -6.02 -17.87
C LEU A 216 -12.07 -4.88 -16.84
N ALA A 217 -11.63 -5.16 -15.61
CA ALA A 217 -11.46 -4.14 -14.57
C ALA A 217 -10.41 -3.10 -14.98
N MET A 218 -9.29 -3.53 -15.57
CA MET A 218 -8.24 -2.65 -16.07
C MET A 218 -8.69 -1.80 -17.26
N ASP A 219 -9.50 -2.35 -18.16
CA ASP A 219 -10.01 -1.63 -19.34
C ASP A 219 -11.03 -0.56 -18.95
N GLU A 220 -11.91 -0.85 -17.98
CA GLU A 220 -12.76 0.19 -17.36
C GLU A 220 -11.91 1.31 -16.77
N ALA A 221 -10.86 0.96 -16.00
CA ALA A 221 -9.99 1.95 -15.39
C ALA A 221 -9.31 2.85 -16.44
N ARG A 222 -8.79 2.28 -17.52
CA ARG A 222 -8.18 3.07 -18.61
C ARG A 222 -9.19 4.05 -19.23
N THR A 223 -10.43 3.59 -19.48
CA THR A 223 -11.50 4.42 -20.01
C THR A 223 -11.83 5.57 -19.05
N VAL A 224 -11.95 5.28 -17.77
CA VAL A 224 -12.23 6.26 -16.72
C VAL A 224 -11.12 7.30 -16.63
N LEU A 225 -9.85 6.86 -16.55
CA LEU A 225 -8.70 7.76 -16.44
C LEU A 225 -8.58 8.66 -17.68
N PHE A 226 -8.79 8.12 -18.88
CA PHE A 226 -8.83 8.90 -20.11
C PHE A 226 -9.92 9.97 -20.06
N SER A 227 -11.15 9.62 -19.69
CA SER A 227 -12.26 10.56 -19.57
C SER A 227 -12.06 11.62 -18.49
N ALA A 228 -11.32 11.27 -17.43
CA ALA A 228 -10.95 12.18 -16.36
C ALA A 228 -9.75 13.09 -16.69
N GLY A 229 -9.10 12.90 -17.84
CA GLY A 229 -7.86 13.60 -18.19
C GLY A 229 -6.67 13.23 -17.28
N ILE A 230 -6.73 12.07 -16.63
CA ILE A 230 -5.70 11.59 -15.71
C ILE A 230 -4.68 10.77 -16.51
N HIS A 231 -3.43 11.22 -16.47
CA HIS A 231 -2.32 10.48 -17.06
C HIS A 231 -1.86 9.35 -16.13
N ALA A 232 -1.65 8.16 -16.69
CA ALA A 232 -1.16 7.00 -15.96
C ALA A 232 0.12 6.47 -16.63
N GLU A 233 1.21 6.42 -15.85
CA GLU A 233 2.51 5.92 -16.26
C GLU A 233 2.84 4.60 -15.58
N PHE A 234 3.59 3.72 -16.28
CA PHE A 234 3.97 2.42 -15.76
C PHE A 234 5.48 2.36 -15.52
N ALA A 235 5.88 2.26 -14.25
CA ALA A 235 7.29 2.13 -13.89
C ALA A 235 7.84 0.75 -14.31
N PRO A 236 9.11 0.67 -14.79
CA PRO A 236 9.75 -0.58 -15.19
C PRO A 236 10.23 -1.40 -13.96
N VAL A 237 9.34 -1.64 -13.00
CA VAL A 237 9.65 -2.27 -11.72
C VAL A 237 10.18 -3.70 -11.86
N SER A 238 9.71 -4.43 -12.89
CA SER A 238 10.06 -5.84 -13.13
C SER A 238 11.54 -6.09 -13.42
N ALA A 239 12.27 -5.07 -13.85
CA ALA A 239 13.71 -5.19 -14.09
C ALA A 239 14.52 -5.36 -12.79
N LEU A 240 14.05 -4.81 -11.68
CA LEU A 240 14.74 -4.82 -10.38
C LEU A 240 14.13 -5.82 -9.38
N VAL A 241 12.80 -5.97 -9.41
CA VAL A 241 12.08 -6.82 -8.45
C VAL A 241 11.96 -8.24 -8.98
N GLN A 242 12.82 -9.12 -8.49
CA GLN A 242 12.75 -10.55 -8.81
C GLN A 242 12.13 -11.31 -7.64
N VAL A 243 10.92 -11.81 -7.84
CA VAL A 243 10.20 -12.54 -6.78
C VAL A 243 10.76 -13.96 -6.64
N ARG A 244 11.26 -14.28 -5.45
CA ARG A 244 11.87 -15.57 -5.11
C ARG A 244 11.25 -16.18 -3.85
N PRO A 245 11.21 -17.49 -3.71
CA PRO A 245 10.74 -18.14 -2.48
C PRO A 245 11.57 -17.72 -1.27
N VAL A 246 10.93 -17.67 -0.09
CA VAL A 246 11.58 -17.50 1.21
C VAL A 246 11.44 -18.82 1.98
N ARG A 247 12.56 -19.42 2.39
CA ARG A 247 12.59 -20.73 3.08
C ARG A 247 11.84 -21.83 2.31
N GLY A 248 11.89 -21.80 0.99
CA GLY A 248 11.18 -22.73 0.11
C GLY A 248 9.71 -22.42 -0.14
N GLU A 249 9.14 -21.44 0.56
CA GLU A 249 7.74 -21.05 0.43
C GLU A 249 7.57 -19.90 -0.56
N ARG A 250 6.63 -20.04 -1.49
CA ARG A 250 6.21 -18.96 -2.39
C ARG A 250 5.40 -17.91 -1.62
N ARG A 251 5.36 -16.69 -2.15
CA ARG A 251 4.51 -15.63 -1.59
C ARG A 251 3.04 -16.09 -1.59
N PRO A 252 2.34 -16.02 -0.44
CA PRO A 252 1.00 -16.62 -0.30
C PRO A 252 -0.10 -15.91 -1.08
N GLY A 253 0.12 -14.65 -1.49
CA GLY A 253 -0.85 -13.85 -2.24
C GLY A 253 -0.58 -12.35 -2.12
N GLY A 254 -1.39 -11.54 -2.79
CA GLY A 254 -1.36 -10.08 -2.74
C GLY A 254 -1.80 -9.52 -1.39
N SER A 255 -1.74 -8.18 -1.24
CA SER A 255 -2.08 -7.51 0.02
C SER A 255 -3.54 -7.72 0.44
N SER A 256 -4.48 -7.73 -0.51
CA SER A 256 -5.90 -7.98 -0.25
C SER A 256 -6.14 -9.42 0.21
N TRP A 257 -5.53 -10.39 -0.47
CA TRP A 257 -5.56 -11.80 -0.07
C TRP A 257 -5.04 -12.00 1.36
N GLN A 258 -3.86 -11.44 1.69
CA GLN A 258 -3.27 -11.52 3.03
C GLN A 258 -4.14 -10.88 4.11
N SER A 259 -4.89 -9.84 3.76
CA SER A 259 -5.80 -9.16 4.70
C SER A 259 -7.02 -10.01 5.03
N LEU A 260 -7.61 -10.72 4.04
CA LEU A 260 -8.66 -11.71 4.25
C LEU A 260 -8.15 -12.87 5.09
N TYR A 261 -7.04 -13.49 4.69
CA TYR A 261 -6.43 -14.62 5.38
C TYR A 261 -6.17 -14.34 6.88
N ARG A 262 -5.77 -13.11 7.23
CA ARG A 262 -5.52 -12.70 8.62
C ARG A 262 -6.76 -12.19 9.34
N HIS A 263 -7.93 -12.18 8.71
CA HIS A 263 -9.17 -11.62 9.26
C HIS A 263 -8.98 -10.21 9.85
N THR A 264 -8.29 -9.32 9.11
CA THR A 264 -7.94 -7.98 9.62
C THR A 264 -9.11 -6.99 9.65
N GLY A 265 -10.32 -7.45 9.31
CA GLY A 265 -11.54 -6.63 9.33
C GLY A 265 -11.70 -5.69 8.13
N GLY A 266 -10.82 -5.76 7.12
CA GLY A 266 -10.97 -4.94 5.92
C GLY A 266 -9.86 -5.13 4.90
N ILE A 267 -10.19 -4.81 3.66
CA ILE A 267 -9.26 -4.76 2.51
C ILE A 267 -9.35 -3.37 1.88
N GLU A 268 -8.39 -3.02 1.01
CA GLU A 268 -8.33 -1.68 0.43
C GLU A 268 -9.12 -1.55 -0.88
N THR A 269 -10.08 -2.43 -1.13
CA THR A 269 -10.85 -2.44 -2.38
C THR A 269 -11.61 -1.14 -2.62
N ASP A 270 -12.09 -0.47 -1.54
CA ASP A 270 -12.75 0.84 -1.64
C ASP A 270 -11.81 1.95 -2.13
N TYR A 271 -10.50 1.81 -1.90
CA TYR A 271 -9.46 2.76 -2.32
C TYR A 271 -8.70 2.32 -3.58
N LEU A 272 -8.99 1.13 -4.11
CA LEU A 272 -8.47 0.61 -5.37
C LEU A 272 -9.57 0.56 -6.43
N ASN A 273 -10.36 -0.50 -6.49
CA ASN A 273 -11.48 -0.61 -7.42
C ASN A 273 -12.51 0.51 -7.19
N GLY A 274 -12.79 0.84 -5.92
CA GLY A 274 -13.69 1.93 -5.53
C GLY A 274 -13.22 3.32 -5.96
N GLU A 275 -11.92 3.56 -6.12
CA GLU A 275 -11.40 4.80 -6.69
C GLU A 275 -11.78 4.93 -8.17
N ILE A 276 -11.70 3.84 -8.93
CA ILE A 276 -12.16 3.82 -10.33
C ILE A 276 -13.68 4.04 -10.40
N VAL A 277 -14.43 3.42 -9.50
CA VAL A 277 -15.89 3.64 -9.40
C VAL A 277 -16.21 5.10 -9.09
N ARG A 278 -15.49 5.71 -8.15
CA ARG A 278 -15.64 7.12 -7.77
C ARG A 278 -15.38 8.05 -8.97
N LEU A 279 -14.25 7.85 -9.65
CA LEU A 279 -13.90 8.63 -10.84
C LEU A 279 -14.90 8.40 -11.97
N GLY A 280 -15.33 7.16 -12.20
CA GLY A 280 -16.37 6.85 -13.19
C GLY A 280 -17.66 7.61 -12.94
N ARG A 281 -18.11 7.71 -11.68
CA ARG A 281 -19.29 8.49 -11.30
C ARG A 281 -19.10 9.99 -11.54
N LEU A 282 -17.93 10.53 -11.24
CA LEU A 282 -17.62 11.95 -11.44
C LEU A 282 -17.57 12.34 -12.93
N HIS A 283 -17.14 11.43 -13.79
CA HIS A 283 -16.96 11.70 -15.23
C HIS A 283 -18.02 11.02 -16.12
N GLY A 284 -19.07 10.44 -15.54
CA GLY A 284 -20.17 9.81 -16.29
C GLY A 284 -19.79 8.52 -17.02
N VAL A 285 -18.73 7.83 -16.60
CA VAL A 285 -18.26 6.59 -17.21
C VAL A 285 -18.73 5.40 -16.36
N PRO A 286 -19.49 4.43 -16.95
CA PRO A 286 -19.92 3.24 -16.24
C PRO A 286 -18.73 2.36 -15.84
N THR A 287 -18.79 1.79 -14.64
CA THR A 287 -17.73 0.92 -14.06
C THR A 287 -18.33 -0.34 -13.43
N PRO A 288 -19.14 -1.12 -14.16
CA PRO A 288 -19.86 -2.26 -13.58
C PRO A 288 -18.93 -3.36 -13.04
N VAL A 289 -17.77 -3.61 -13.67
CA VAL A 289 -16.82 -4.62 -13.22
C VAL A 289 -16.15 -4.20 -11.90
N ASN A 290 -15.58 -3.00 -11.84
CA ASN A 290 -14.94 -2.50 -10.62
C ASN A 290 -15.96 -2.34 -9.48
N ALA A 291 -17.19 -1.93 -9.77
CA ALA A 291 -18.25 -1.84 -8.78
C ALA A 291 -18.67 -3.20 -8.22
N GLU A 292 -18.74 -4.25 -9.07
CA GLU A 292 -19.04 -5.61 -8.58
C GLU A 292 -17.88 -6.18 -7.77
N LEU A 293 -16.64 -6.02 -8.21
CA LEU A 293 -15.45 -6.43 -7.45
C LEU A 293 -15.42 -5.76 -6.07
N GLN A 294 -15.70 -4.46 -6.00
CA GLN A 294 -15.79 -3.73 -4.74
C GLN A 294 -16.88 -4.29 -3.84
N ARG A 295 -18.10 -4.50 -4.38
CA ARG A 295 -19.24 -5.04 -3.61
C ARG A 295 -18.97 -6.45 -3.10
N ALA A 296 -18.47 -7.33 -3.97
CA ALA A 296 -18.18 -8.72 -3.61
C ALA A 296 -17.09 -8.81 -2.54
N ALA A 297 -16.05 -7.99 -2.64
CA ALA A 297 -14.97 -7.93 -1.68
C ALA A 297 -15.46 -7.45 -0.30
N ASN A 298 -16.29 -6.41 -0.26
CA ASN A 298 -16.89 -5.90 0.98
C ASN A 298 -17.85 -6.92 1.60
N ARG A 299 -18.65 -7.65 0.78
CA ARG A 299 -19.48 -8.76 1.27
C ARG A 299 -18.65 -9.87 1.89
N LEU A 300 -17.56 -10.29 1.21
CA LEU A 300 -16.69 -11.35 1.71
C LEU A 300 -16.06 -10.99 3.07
N VAL A 301 -15.61 -9.74 3.22
CA VAL A 301 -15.08 -9.20 4.49
C VAL A 301 -16.18 -9.23 5.57
N ALA A 302 -17.39 -8.76 5.25
CA ALA A 302 -18.48 -8.64 6.22
C ALA A 302 -18.91 -10.01 6.81
N VAL A 303 -18.79 -11.08 6.01
CA VAL A 303 -19.13 -12.45 6.48
C VAL A 303 -17.91 -13.22 7.00
N GLY A 304 -16.72 -12.59 7.07
CA GLY A 304 -15.50 -13.28 7.49
C GLY A 304 -15.10 -14.43 6.55
N GLY A 305 -15.42 -14.30 5.25
CA GLY A 305 -15.20 -15.36 4.29
C GLY A 305 -13.72 -15.54 3.91
N GLU A 306 -13.40 -16.77 3.47
CA GLU A 306 -12.03 -17.15 3.12
C GLU A 306 -11.61 -16.59 1.75
N PRO A 307 -10.32 -16.22 1.57
CA PRO A 307 -9.81 -15.79 0.26
C PRO A 307 -9.90 -16.93 -0.76
N GLY A 308 -10.27 -16.57 -2.01
CA GLY A 308 -10.39 -17.54 -3.11
C GLY A 308 -11.70 -18.35 -3.12
N SER A 309 -12.68 -17.97 -2.29
CA SER A 309 -13.94 -18.72 -2.15
C SER A 309 -15.06 -18.29 -3.11
N VAL A 310 -14.83 -17.26 -3.93
CA VAL A 310 -15.84 -16.72 -4.84
C VAL A 310 -15.58 -17.20 -6.27
N SER A 311 -16.66 -17.60 -6.97
CA SER A 311 -16.57 -18.02 -8.37
C SER A 311 -16.39 -16.81 -9.31
N GLU A 312 -15.36 -16.83 -10.17
CA GLU A 312 -15.17 -15.81 -11.20
C GLU A 312 -16.35 -15.75 -12.16
N LEU A 313 -16.93 -16.91 -12.52
CA LEU A 313 -18.10 -16.99 -13.41
C LEU A 313 -19.33 -16.29 -12.81
N ASP A 314 -19.55 -16.43 -11.50
CA ASP A 314 -20.68 -15.79 -10.85
C ASP A 314 -20.51 -14.28 -10.77
N LEU A 315 -19.28 -13.79 -10.57
CA LEU A 315 -18.98 -12.35 -10.66
C LEU A 315 -19.22 -11.82 -12.08
N LEU A 316 -18.78 -12.54 -13.12
CA LEU A 316 -19.03 -12.15 -14.50
C LEU A 316 -20.53 -12.11 -14.83
N ARG A 317 -21.32 -13.09 -14.37
CA ARG A 317 -22.78 -13.09 -14.51
C ARG A 317 -23.39 -11.86 -13.81
N ALA A 318 -23.01 -11.58 -12.57
CA ALA A 318 -23.50 -10.43 -11.82
C ALA A 318 -23.18 -9.08 -12.51
N VAL A 319 -22.04 -8.98 -13.19
CA VAL A 319 -21.69 -7.81 -14.02
C VAL A 319 -22.62 -7.66 -15.22
N VAL A 320 -22.95 -8.77 -15.91
CA VAL A 320 -23.87 -8.76 -17.05
C VAL A 320 -25.29 -8.41 -16.61
N ASP A 321 -25.80 -9.10 -15.59
CA ASP A 321 -27.16 -8.89 -15.06
C ASP A 321 -27.32 -7.46 -14.51
N GLY A 322 -26.28 -6.89 -13.91
CA GLY A 322 -26.27 -5.52 -13.42
C GLY A 322 -26.27 -4.45 -14.54
N ARG A 323 -25.81 -4.78 -15.74
CA ARG A 323 -25.89 -3.90 -16.93
C ARG A 323 -27.31 -3.83 -17.51
N ASP A 324 -28.07 -4.90 -17.39
CA ASP A 324 -29.43 -5.02 -17.97
C ASP A 324 -30.52 -4.43 -17.04
N GLN A 325 -30.20 -4.03 -15.80
CA GLN A 325 -31.16 -3.35 -14.94
C GLN A 325 -31.34 -1.91 -15.41
N PRO A 326 -32.58 -1.49 -15.81
CA PRO A 326 -32.84 -0.09 -16.14
C PRO A 326 -32.51 0.80 -14.94
N ARG A 327 -31.81 1.91 -15.20
CA ARG A 327 -31.60 2.93 -14.17
C ARG A 327 -32.95 3.27 -13.58
N ARG A 328 -33.17 2.98 -12.28
CA ARG A 328 -34.33 3.52 -11.58
C ARG A 328 -34.11 5.02 -11.54
N GLU A 329 -34.82 5.71 -12.43
CA GLU A 329 -34.95 7.17 -12.39
C GLU A 329 -35.52 7.52 -11.00
N ALA A 330 -34.78 8.32 -10.26
CA ALA A 330 -35.20 8.90 -8.97
C ALA A 330 -35.76 10.26 -9.20
#